data_8a3a26b7921b3665b94c098570039771
#
_entry.id   8a3a26b7921b3665b94c098570039771
#
_cell.length_a   1.000
_cell.length_b   1.000
_cell.length_c   1.000
_cell.angle_alpha   90.00
_cell.angle_beta   90.00
_cell.angle_gamma   90.00
#
_symmetry.space_group_name_H-M   'P 1'
#
loop_
_entity.id
_entity.type
_entity.pdbx_description
1 polymer ?
#
loop_
_entity_poly.entity_id
_entity_poly.type
_entity_poly.pdbx_seq_one_letter_code
_entity_poly.pdbx_strand_id
1 'polypeptide(L)'
;MPLDLAAHLDPATTAVVALEVQENLLLPDHAMIPGIALHAVSIGLVDRLALLYGEARRVGAQVLYVVDDRRADGLGMADNLMIGRSVKDRSEFFVHGDIVGPLRPHERDIVIRREHGMTGFYTTPLDAYLTNLGIRTVILTGVSANIAVVGTAIEAMNHGYRVIVPSDAIAGDPPEYVEALLRYTIRNVALVAPTQQVLDHWAEC
;
A
#
# COMPACT_ATOMS: atom_id res chain seq x y z
N MET A 1 -14.59 -11.18 21.12
CA MET A 1 -13.35 -10.63 21.69
C MET A 1 -12.85 -9.54 20.75
N PRO A 2 -12.45 -8.35 21.23
CA PRO A 2 -11.71 -7.42 20.39
C PRO A 2 -10.46 -8.15 19.89
N LEU A 3 -10.16 -8.04 18.60
CA LEU A 3 -8.94 -8.57 18.03
C LEU A 3 -7.77 -7.80 18.66
N ASP A 4 -6.89 -8.51 19.32
CA ASP A 4 -5.70 -7.93 19.96
C ASP A 4 -4.67 -7.63 18.88
N LEU A 5 -4.45 -6.35 18.59
CA LEU A 5 -3.47 -5.90 17.60
C LEU A 5 -2.07 -6.42 17.93
N ALA A 6 -1.68 -6.36 19.22
CA ALA A 6 -0.37 -6.79 19.69
C ALA A 6 -0.07 -8.27 19.37
N ALA A 7 -1.08 -9.14 19.50
CA ALA A 7 -0.94 -10.55 19.18
C ALA A 7 -0.62 -10.85 17.70
N HIS A 8 -0.65 -9.83 16.82
CA HIS A 8 -0.46 -9.94 15.39
C HIS A 8 0.72 -9.13 14.83
N LEU A 9 1.52 -8.52 15.70
CA LEU A 9 2.63 -7.62 15.31
C LEU A 9 4.02 -8.20 15.61
N ASP A 10 4.17 -9.53 15.74
CA ASP A 10 5.48 -10.16 15.84
C ASP A 10 6.34 -9.80 14.62
N PRO A 11 7.45 -9.06 14.79
CA PRO A 11 8.26 -8.58 13.67
C PRO A 11 8.78 -9.71 12.76
N ALA A 12 9.07 -10.88 13.32
CA ALA A 12 9.59 -12.02 12.56
C ALA A 12 8.59 -12.60 11.55
N THR A 13 7.29 -12.37 11.75
CA THR A 13 6.21 -12.89 10.91
C THR A 13 5.31 -11.79 10.34
N THR A 14 5.73 -10.53 10.46
CA THR A 14 5.00 -9.37 9.96
C THR A 14 5.76 -8.71 8.81
N ALA A 15 5.03 -8.31 7.77
CA ALA A 15 5.58 -7.49 6.69
C ALA A 15 4.73 -6.22 6.48
N VAL A 16 5.40 -5.12 6.19
CA VAL A 16 4.77 -3.91 5.67
C VAL A 16 4.76 -3.99 4.15
N VAL A 17 3.59 -3.87 3.54
CA VAL A 17 3.42 -3.82 2.09
C VAL A 17 3.01 -2.40 1.68
N ALA A 18 3.94 -1.72 1.02
CA ALA A 18 3.79 -0.36 0.52
C ALA A 18 3.22 -0.39 -0.91
N LEU A 19 1.99 0.07 -1.08
CA LEU A 19 1.31 0.07 -2.37
C LEU A 19 1.47 1.44 -3.04
N GLU A 20 2.06 1.45 -4.23
CA GLU A 20 2.08 2.60 -5.15
C GLU A 20 2.54 3.92 -4.52
N VAL A 21 3.57 3.88 -3.66
CA VAL A 21 4.10 5.07 -2.98
C VAL A 21 5.06 5.87 -3.90
N GLN A 22 4.58 6.18 -5.09
CA GLN A 22 5.33 6.76 -6.20
C GLN A 22 5.02 8.26 -6.39
N GLU A 23 5.96 8.99 -6.97
CA GLU A 23 5.88 10.44 -7.16
C GLU A 23 4.67 10.87 -7.99
N ASN A 24 4.36 10.12 -9.04
CA ASN A 24 3.19 10.35 -9.90
C ASN A 24 1.83 10.08 -9.24
N LEU A 25 1.81 9.66 -7.99
CA LEU A 25 0.58 9.45 -7.19
C LEU A 25 0.57 10.27 -5.90
N LEU A 26 1.74 10.55 -5.32
CA LEU A 26 1.83 11.20 -4.02
C LEU A 26 2.25 12.67 -4.07
N LEU A 27 2.91 13.12 -5.15
CA LEU A 27 3.33 14.51 -5.28
C LEU A 27 2.34 15.31 -6.11
N PRO A 28 1.72 16.38 -5.57
CA PRO A 28 0.67 17.13 -6.27
C PRO A 28 1.08 17.65 -7.66
N ASP A 29 2.33 18.08 -7.82
CA ASP A 29 2.84 18.64 -9.08
C ASP A 29 2.99 17.58 -10.19
N HIS A 30 2.99 16.28 -9.84
CA HIS A 30 3.17 15.16 -10.76
C HIS A 30 1.98 14.19 -10.73
N ALA A 31 0.95 14.49 -9.94
CA ALA A 31 -0.10 13.53 -9.65
C ALA A 31 -1.00 13.24 -10.85
N MET A 32 -1.04 11.97 -11.22
CA MET A 32 -2.02 11.43 -12.19
C MET A 32 -3.47 11.62 -11.71
N ILE A 33 -3.68 11.49 -10.40
CA ILE A 33 -4.97 11.67 -9.73
C ILE A 33 -4.77 12.70 -8.61
N PRO A 34 -4.98 13.99 -8.90
CA PRO A 34 -4.67 15.08 -7.96
C PRO A 34 -5.34 14.93 -6.58
N GLY A 35 -6.56 14.39 -6.52
CA GLY A 35 -7.27 14.19 -5.25
C GLY A 35 -6.56 13.23 -4.30
N ILE A 36 -5.92 12.17 -4.82
CA ILE A 36 -5.12 11.25 -4.00
C ILE A 36 -3.92 11.98 -3.39
N ALA A 37 -3.16 12.72 -4.21
CA ALA A 37 -1.98 13.45 -3.75
C ALA A 37 -2.35 14.54 -2.73
N LEU A 38 -3.42 15.29 -2.97
CA LEU A 38 -3.90 16.30 -2.03
C LEU A 38 -4.33 15.68 -0.69
N HIS A 39 -5.03 14.55 -0.72
CA HIS A 39 -5.36 13.83 0.50
C HIS A 39 -4.09 13.33 1.22
N ALA A 40 -3.15 12.74 0.49
CA ALA A 40 -1.87 12.27 1.06
C ALA A 40 -1.11 13.41 1.77
N VAL A 41 -1.04 14.60 1.15
CA VAL A 41 -0.44 15.78 1.77
C VAL A 41 -1.21 16.21 3.03
N SER A 42 -2.55 16.26 2.94
CA SER A 42 -3.39 16.75 4.05
C SER A 42 -3.26 15.93 5.33
N ILE A 43 -2.95 14.64 5.21
CA ILE A 43 -2.74 13.74 6.35
C ILE A 43 -1.27 13.52 6.70
N GLY A 44 -0.33 14.17 6.00
CA GLY A 44 1.11 13.94 6.20
C GLY A 44 1.54 12.50 5.91
N LEU A 45 0.96 11.88 4.87
CA LEU A 45 1.12 10.45 4.59
C LEU A 45 2.59 10.05 4.46
N VAL A 46 3.37 10.79 3.66
CA VAL A 46 4.79 10.44 3.38
C VAL A 46 5.63 10.36 4.65
N ASP A 47 5.52 11.36 5.53
CA ASP A 47 6.26 11.38 6.80
C ASP A 47 5.85 10.23 7.71
N ARG A 48 4.57 9.93 7.77
CA ARG A 48 4.02 8.83 8.56
C ARG A 48 4.49 7.47 8.06
N LEU A 49 4.49 7.27 6.74
CA LEU A 49 5.03 6.06 6.14
C LEU A 49 6.53 5.92 6.38
N ALA A 50 7.29 7.02 6.29
CA ALA A 50 8.73 7.00 6.58
C ALA A 50 9.02 6.53 8.02
N LEU A 51 8.24 7.02 9.00
CA LEU A 51 8.33 6.57 10.39
C LEU A 51 8.00 5.08 10.53
N LEU A 52 6.88 4.62 9.94
CA LEU A 52 6.45 3.24 10.02
C LEU A 52 7.47 2.28 9.36
N TYR A 53 7.98 2.62 8.18
CA TYR A 53 8.97 1.79 7.49
C TYR A 53 10.32 1.79 8.21
N GLY A 54 10.70 2.92 8.77
CA GLY A 54 11.90 3.03 9.60
C GLY A 54 11.82 2.11 10.81
N GLU A 55 10.68 2.11 11.49
CA GLU A 55 10.45 1.28 12.67
C GLU A 55 10.35 -0.21 12.32
N ALA A 56 9.65 -0.56 11.23
CA ALA A 56 9.62 -1.93 10.72
C ALA A 56 11.03 -2.50 10.50
N ARG A 57 11.89 -1.72 9.84
CA ARG A 57 13.30 -2.10 9.60
C ARG A 57 14.08 -2.23 10.90
N ARG A 58 13.87 -1.33 11.87
CA ARG A 58 14.54 -1.36 13.18
C ARG A 58 14.25 -2.65 13.94
N VAL A 59 12.99 -3.09 13.94
CA VAL A 59 12.58 -4.33 14.65
C VAL A 59 12.82 -5.60 13.82
N GLY A 60 13.24 -5.48 12.56
CA GLY A 60 13.50 -6.61 11.66
C GLY A 60 12.28 -7.12 10.92
N ALA A 61 11.15 -6.40 10.95
CA ALA A 61 10.01 -6.68 10.08
C ALA A 61 10.35 -6.33 8.62
N GLN A 62 9.83 -7.14 7.69
CA GLN A 62 10.13 -6.96 6.27
C GLN A 62 9.33 -5.80 5.67
N VAL A 63 9.94 -5.03 4.77
CA VAL A 63 9.25 -4.02 3.96
C VAL A 63 9.27 -4.46 2.50
N LEU A 64 8.08 -4.54 1.88
CA LEU A 64 7.91 -4.84 0.47
C LEU A 64 7.15 -3.69 -0.21
N TYR A 65 7.61 -3.31 -1.38
CA TYR A 65 6.97 -2.30 -2.22
C TYR A 65 6.30 -2.99 -3.41
N VAL A 66 5.07 -2.62 -3.70
CA VAL A 66 4.41 -2.96 -4.96
C VAL A 66 4.23 -1.66 -5.73
N VAL A 67 5.01 -1.51 -6.79
CA VAL A 67 5.01 -0.30 -7.64
C VAL A 67 4.28 -0.56 -8.93
N ASP A 68 3.55 0.44 -9.42
CA ASP A 68 2.96 0.42 -10.76
C ASP A 68 4.07 0.67 -11.79
N ASP A 69 4.35 -0.32 -12.64
CA ASP A 69 5.45 -0.32 -13.60
C ASP A 69 4.98 -0.76 -14.99
N ARG A 70 3.88 -0.20 -15.43
CA ARG A 70 3.28 -0.52 -16.74
C ARG A 70 4.16 -0.03 -17.88
N ARG A 71 4.07 -0.70 -19.02
CA ARG A 71 4.76 -0.25 -20.23
C ARG A 71 4.35 1.18 -20.61
N ALA A 72 5.35 2.02 -20.88
CA ALA A 72 5.14 3.42 -21.24
C ALA A 72 4.33 3.62 -22.55
N ASP A 73 4.37 2.62 -23.46
CA ASP A 73 3.61 2.62 -24.71
C ASP A 73 2.18 2.07 -24.56
N GLY A 74 1.82 1.59 -23.38
CA GLY A 74 0.50 1.00 -23.09
C GLY A 74 0.21 -0.30 -23.83
N LEU A 75 1.16 -0.88 -24.56
CA LEU A 75 0.96 -2.12 -25.29
C LEU A 75 0.67 -3.28 -24.32
N GLY A 76 -0.44 -3.99 -24.54
CA GLY A 76 -0.86 -5.11 -23.69
C GLY A 76 -1.66 -4.70 -22.47
N MET A 77 -1.94 -3.42 -22.28
CA MET A 77 -2.87 -2.99 -21.21
C MET A 77 -4.28 -3.48 -21.47
N ALA A 78 -4.94 -3.89 -20.39
CA ALA A 78 -6.35 -4.25 -20.42
C ALA A 78 -7.21 -3.02 -20.81
N ASP A 79 -8.13 -3.21 -21.76
CA ASP A 79 -9.03 -2.16 -22.24
C ASP A 79 -10.40 -2.16 -21.54
N ASN A 80 -10.63 -3.12 -20.66
CA ASN A 80 -11.86 -3.27 -19.88
C ASN A 80 -11.86 -2.43 -18.58
N LEU A 81 -10.74 -1.79 -18.21
CA LEU A 81 -10.66 -0.90 -17.05
C LEU A 81 -11.36 0.43 -17.37
N MET A 82 -12.39 0.77 -16.61
CA MET A 82 -13.11 2.05 -16.79
C MET A 82 -12.19 3.26 -16.56
N ILE A 83 -11.35 3.20 -15.54
CA ILE A 83 -10.34 4.23 -15.29
C ILE A 83 -9.27 4.27 -16.40
N GLY A 84 -8.93 3.13 -16.99
CA GLY A 84 -7.99 3.03 -18.10
C GLY A 84 -8.50 3.69 -19.39
N ARG A 85 -9.82 3.73 -19.61
CA ARG A 85 -10.41 4.43 -20.78
C ARG A 85 -10.20 5.93 -20.72
N SER A 86 -10.28 6.52 -19.55
CA SER A 86 -9.97 7.95 -19.32
C SER A 86 -8.49 8.26 -19.48
N VAL A 87 -7.63 7.24 -19.40
CA VAL A 87 -6.17 7.34 -19.37
C VAL A 87 -5.56 7.06 -20.75
N LYS A 88 -6.20 6.24 -21.61
CA LYS A 88 -5.68 5.87 -22.95
C LYS A 88 -5.33 7.07 -23.84
N ASP A 89 -6.01 8.18 -23.65
CA ASP A 89 -5.76 9.42 -24.42
C ASP A 89 -4.69 10.34 -23.78
N ARG A 90 -4.08 9.91 -22.67
CA ARG A 90 -3.09 10.71 -21.94
C ARG A 90 -1.78 9.94 -21.85
N SER A 91 -0.86 10.18 -22.78
CA SER A 91 0.51 9.65 -22.73
C SER A 91 1.23 9.99 -21.42
N GLU A 92 0.80 11.04 -20.73
CA GLU A 92 1.30 11.47 -19.43
C GLU A 92 1.04 10.45 -18.30
N PHE A 93 0.04 9.57 -18.44
CA PHE A 93 -0.29 8.55 -17.44
C PHE A 93 0.65 7.33 -17.44
N PHE A 94 1.48 7.21 -18.45
CA PHE A 94 2.46 6.12 -18.54
C PHE A 94 3.85 6.55 -18.06
N VAL A 95 3.95 7.73 -17.47
CA VAL A 95 5.20 8.16 -16.84
C VAL A 95 5.36 7.40 -15.52
N HIS A 96 6.35 6.52 -15.48
CA HIS A 96 6.73 5.83 -14.25
C HIS A 96 7.21 6.86 -13.24
N GLY A 97 6.56 6.89 -12.08
CA GLY A 97 7.07 7.65 -10.95
C GLY A 97 8.06 6.80 -10.15
N ASP A 98 9.18 7.37 -9.77
CA ASP A 98 10.05 6.76 -8.78
C ASP A 98 9.33 6.72 -7.42
N ILE A 99 9.79 5.84 -6.53
CA ILE A 99 9.33 5.86 -5.14
C ILE A 99 9.75 7.19 -4.50
N VAL A 100 8.80 7.86 -3.85
CA VAL A 100 9.02 9.18 -3.22
C VAL A 100 10.27 9.15 -2.33
N GLY A 101 11.12 10.18 -2.46
CA GLY A 101 12.45 10.22 -1.87
C GLY A 101 12.56 9.76 -0.41
N PRO A 102 11.73 10.27 0.54
CA PRO A 102 11.74 9.82 1.94
C PRO A 102 11.39 8.36 2.16
N LEU A 103 10.73 7.71 1.18
CA LEU A 103 10.29 6.31 1.25
C LEU A 103 11.17 5.36 0.45
N ARG A 104 12.33 5.80 -0.05
CA ARG A 104 13.23 4.97 -0.87
C ARG A 104 13.54 3.63 -0.20
N PRO A 105 13.51 2.53 -0.96
CA PRO A 105 13.85 1.22 -0.44
C PRO A 105 15.29 1.16 0.07
N HIS A 106 15.48 0.44 1.16
CA HIS A 106 16.79 0.05 1.66
C HIS A 106 17.24 -1.27 1.02
N GLU A 107 18.48 -1.65 1.23
CA GLU A 107 19.10 -2.85 0.62
C GLU A 107 18.32 -4.15 0.91
N ARG A 108 17.71 -4.27 2.08
CA ARG A 108 16.94 -5.46 2.49
C ARG A 108 15.48 -5.44 2.07
N ASP A 109 14.99 -4.32 1.55
CA ASP A 109 13.62 -4.20 1.11
C ASP A 109 13.41 -4.87 -0.25
N ILE A 110 12.20 -5.34 -0.50
CA ILE A 110 11.85 -6.00 -1.75
C ILE A 110 10.98 -5.06 -2.57
N VAL A 111 11.37 -4.80 -3.82
CA VAL A 111 10.58 -4.02 -4.77
C VAL A 111 9.97 -4.94 -5.81
N ILE A 112 8.65 -4.98 -5.84
CA ILE A 112 7.85 -5.79 -6.76
C ILE A 112 7.24 -4.86 -7.80
N ARG A 113 7.54 -5.11 -9.06
CA ARG A 113 7.03 -4.36 -10.20
C ARG A 113 5.75 -5.01 -10.69
N ARG A 114 4.67 -4.23 -10.74
CA ARG A 114 3.36 -4.68 -11.21
C ARG A 114 3.07 -4.04 -12.57
N GLU A 115 3.07 -4.85 -13.61
CA GLU A 115 2.78 -4.41 -14.97
C GLU A 115 1.28 -4.44 -15.30
N HIS A 116 0.52 -5.28 -14.60
CA HIS A 116 -0.90 -5.51 -14.87
C HIS A 116 -1.75 -5.50 -13.62
N GLY A 117 -3.05 -5.29 -13.80
CA GLY A 117 -4.02 -5.29 -12.71
C GLY A 117 -3.95 -4.05 -11.84
N MET A 118 -4.57 -4.11 -10.68
CA MET A 118 -4.72 -2.98 -9.77
C MET A 118 -4.46 -3.34 -8.29
N THR A 119 -4.20 -4.61 -8.01
CA THR A 119 -3.99 -5.12 -6.65
C THR A 119 -2.59 -5.66 -6.48
N GLY A 120 -2.13 -5.80 -5.26
CA GLY A 120 -0.75 -6.18 -4.97
C GLY A 120 -0.42 -7.63 -5.34
N PHE A 121 -1.41 -8.53 -5.34
CA PHE A 121 -1.20 -9.96 -5.60
C PHE A 121 -1.38 -10.34 -7.07
N TYR A 122 -2.24 -9.61 -7.80
CA TYR A 122 -2.57 -9.99 -9.17
C TYR A 122 -1.34 -9.97 -10.09
N THR A 123 -0.97 -11.13 -10.62
CA THR A 123 0.19 -11.36 -11.51
C THR A 123 1.54 -10.89 -10.98
N THR A 124 1.68 -10.78 -9.66
CA THR A 124 2.94 -10.39 -9.00
C THR A 124 3.49 -11.56 -8.16
N PRO A 125 4.78 -11.56 -7.83
CA PRO A 125 5.35 -12.54 -6.92
C PRO A 125 5.13 -12.23 -5.42
N LEU A 126 4.21 -11.33 -5.06
CA LEU A 126 4.01 -10.90 -3.68
C LEU A 126 3.74 -12.07 -2.74
N ASP A 127 2.80 -12.96 -3.09
CA ASP A 127 2.46 -14.12 -2.28
C ASP A 127 3.65 -15.07 -2.09
N ALA A 128 4.43 -15.29 -3.14
CA ALA A 128 5.61 -16.12 -3.08
C ALA A 128 6.67 -15.57 -2.11
N TYR A 129 6.90 -14.25 -2.14
CA TYR A 129 7.81 -13.61 -1.18
C TYR A 129 7.28 -13.72 0.25
N LEU A 130 6.01 -13.38 0.49
CA LEU A 130 5.41 -13.44 1.82
C LEU A 130 5.47 -14.86 2.39
N THR A 131 5.10 -15.88 1.59
CA THR A 131 5.15 -17.29 1.99
C THR A 131 6.57 -17.74 2.32
N ASN A 132 7.54 -17.45 1.44
CA ASN A 132 8.93 -17.87 1.62
C ASN A 132 9.61 -17.20 2.82
N LEU A 133 9.18 -15.98 3.17
CA LEU A 133 9.63 -15.25 4.35
C LEU A 133 8.91 -15.67 5.64
N GLY A 134 7.93 -16.59 5.56
CA GLY A 134 7.16 -17.05 6.72
C GLY A 134 6.20 -15.99 7.28
N ILE A 135 5.82 -15.01 6.47
CA ILE A 135 4.92 -13.93 6.88
C ILE A 135 3.52 -14.47 7.15
N ARG A 136 2.92 -13.98 8.22
CA ARG A 136 1.55 -14.32 8.64
C ARG A 136 0.67 -13.09 8.73
N THR A 137 1.27 -11.92 8.95
CA THR A 137 0.58 -10.64 9.06
C THR A 137 1.12 -9.65 8.03
N VAL A 138 0.24 -9.00 7.29
CA VAL A 138 0.60 -7.93 6.37
C VAL A 138 0.00 -6.61 6.85
N ILE A 139 0.82 -5.58 6.92
CA ILE A 139 0.40 -4.20 7.17
C ILE A 139 0.35 -3.51 5.82
N LEU A 140 -0.86 -3.19 5.33
CA LEU A 140 -1.05 -2.56 4.02
C LEU A 140 -1.08 -1.05 4.16
N THR A 141 -0.29 -0.37 3.35
CA THR A 141 -0.12 1.08 3.37
C THR A 141 -0.04 1.67 1.96
N GLY A 142 -0.13 2.98 1.84
CA GLY A 142 0.05 3.68 0.55
C GLY A 142 -1.26 4.05 -0.13
N VAL A 143 -1.30 3.92 -1.45
CA VAL A 143 -2.41 4.39 -2.30
C VAL A 143 -2.71 3.39 -3.43
N SER A 144 -3.87 3.45 -4.07
CA SER A 144 -5.04 4.22 -3.64
C SER A 144 -5.90 3.37 -2.70
N ALA A 145 -6.43 3.99 -1.64
CA ALA A 145 -7.34 3.32 -0.71
C ALA A 145 -8.54 2.71 -1.43
N ASN A 146 -9.05 3.42 -2.45
CA ASN A 146 -10.25 3.10 -3.21
C ASN A 146 -10.19 1.75 -3.96
N ILE A 147 -9.01 1.35 -4.42
CA ILE A 147 -8.84 0.16 -5.28
C ILE A 147 -7.66 -0.68 -4.82
N ALA A 148 -6.43 -0.16 -4.91
CA ALA A 148 -5.23 -0.95 -4.66
C ALA A 148 -5.19 -1.50 -3.23
N VAL A 149 -5.43 -0.64 -2.22
CA VAL A 149 -5.38 -1.06 -0.80
C VAL A 149 -6.52 -2.01 -0.48
N VAL A 150 -7.78 -1.64 -0.78
CA VAL A 150 -8.94 -2.48 -0.45
C VAL A 150 -8.92 -3.81 -1.20
N GLY A 151 -8.56 -3.79 -2.49
CA GLY A 151 -8.43 -5.01 -3.29
C GLY A 151 -7.35 -5.93 -2.75
N THR A 152 -6.16 -5.38 -2.44
CA THR A 152 -5.05 -6.14 -1.85
C THR A 152 -5.42 -6.68 -0.46
N ALA A 153 -6.19 -5.93 0.34
CA ALA A 153 -6.64 -6.42 1.65
C ALA A 153 -7.56 -7.64 1.54
N ILE A 154 -8.47 -7.63 0.57
CA ILE A 154 -9.37 -8.76 0.31
C ILE A 154 -8.57 -9.98 -0.20
N GLU A 155 -7.64 -9.78 -1.12
CA GLU A 155 -6.79 -10.85 -1.63
C GLU A 155 -5.89 -11.42 -0.52
N ALA A 156 -5.23 -10.58 0.29
CA ALA A 156 -4.40 -11.02 1.40
C ALA A 156 -5.20 -11.89 2.39
N MET A 157 -6.40 -11.46 2.75
CA MET A 157 -7.29 -12.25 3.61
C MET A 157 -7.66 -13.60 2.96
N ASN A 158 -7.96 -13.62 1.66
CA ASN A 158 -8.25 -14.85 0.93
C ASN A 158 -7.03 -15.81 0.85
N HIS A 159 -5.81 -15.28 0.81
CA HIS A 159 -4.57 -16.06 0.91
C HIS A 159 -4.26 -16.54 2.34
N GLY A 160 -5.05 -16.13 3.34
CA GLY A 160 -4.89 -16.57 4.73
C GLY A 160 -4.01 -15.68 5.58
N TYR A 161 -3.57 -14.52 5.09
CA TYR A 161 -2.85 -13.53 5.88
C TYR A 161 -3.79 -12.80 6.85
N ARG A 162 -3.28 -12.45 8.02
CA ARG A 162 -3.87 -11.42 8.85
C ARG A 162 -3.55 -10.07 8.25
N VAL A 163 -4.55 -9.22 8.12
CA VAL A 163 -4.39 -7.92 7.49
C VAL A 163 -4.56 -6.82 8.52
N ILE A 164 -3.64 -5.88 8.53
CA ILE A 164 -3.72 -4.64 9.30
C ILE A 164 -3.67 -3.49 8.29
N VAL A 165 -4.60 -2.55 8.41
CA VAL A 165 -4.60 -1.31 7.63
C VAL A 165 -4.55 -0.14 8.60
N PRO A 166 -3.39 0.53 8.73
CA PRO A 166 -3.32 1.73 9.56
C PRO A 166 -4.19 2.83 8.94
N SER A 167 -5.15 3.34 9.72
CA SER A 167 -6.20 4.25 9.22
C SER A 167 -5.67 5.56 8.65
N ASP A 168 -4.48 5.95 9.05
CA ASP A 168 -3.79 7.18 8.73
C ASP A 168 -2.54 6.96 7.87
N ALA A 169 -2.34 5.73 7.36
CA ALA A 169 -1.23 5.36 6.46
C ALA A 169 -1.71 4.97 5.05
N ILE A 170 -2.92 5.36 4.70
CA ILE A 170 -3.50 5.19 3.37
C ILE A 170 -4.16 6.48 2.91
N ALA A 171 -4.15 6.75 1.60
CA ALA A 171 -4.88 7.87 1.01
C ALA A 171 -5.67 7.44 -0.24
N GLY A 172 -6.68 8.21 -0.57
CA GLY A 172 -7.56 7.98 -1.73
C GLY A 172 -8.39 9.22 -2.03
N ASP A 173 -9.28 9.13 -3.00
CA ASP A 173 -10.10 10.24 -3.48
C ASP A 173 -11.56 9.80 -3.70
N PRO A 174 -12.55 10.51 -3.14
CA PRO A 174 -12.39 11.63 -2.21
C PRO A 174 -12.11 11.18 -0.75
N PRO A 175 -11.56 12.05 0.12
CA PRO A 175 -11.19 11.70 1.50
C PRO A 175 -12.34 11.12 2.33
N GLU A 176 -13.53 11.68 2.23
CA GLU A 176 -14.73 11.20 2.94
C GLU A 176 -15.12 9.77 2.54
N TYR A 177 -14.81 9.35 1.30
CA TYR A 177 -15.00 7.95 0.89
C TYR A 177 -13.98 7.04 1.57
N VAL A 178 -12.75 7.50 1.78
CA VAL A 178 -11.72 6.71 2.50
C VAL A 178 -12.14 6.43 3.94
N GLU A 179 -12.72 7.43 4.62
CA GLU A 179 -13.30 7.23 5.96
C GLU A 179 -14.43 6.19 5.95
N ALA A 180 -15.34 6.30 4.96
CA ALA A 180 -16.42 5.33 4.80
C ALA A 180 -15.90 3.93 4.46
N LEU A 181 -14.87 3.84 3.62
CA LEU A 181 -14.23 2.59 3.23
C LEU A 181 -13.60 1.88 4.43
N LEU A 182 -12.84 2.60 5.26
CA LEU A 182 -12.28 2.10 6.50
C LEU A 182 -13.37 1.59 7.44
N ARG A 183 -14.44 2.38 7.61
CA ARG A 183 -15.51 2.12 8.56
C ARG A 183 -16.42 0.97 8.16
N TYR A 184 -16.72 0.82 6.88
CA TYR A 184 -17.78 -0.09 6.42
C TYR A 184 -17.27 -1.27 5.60
N THR A 185 -16.07 -1.19 5.02
CA THR A 185 -15.52 -2.24 4.17
C THR A 185 -14.27 -2.86 4.74
N ILE A 186 -13.20 -2.09 4.91
CA ILE A 186 -11.87 -2.61 5.32
C ILE A 186 -11.95 -3.29 6.69
N ARG A 187 -12.70 -2.76 7.64
CA ARG A 187 -12.89 -3.38 8.96
C ARG A 187 -13.46 -4.80 8.94
N ASN A 188 -14.01 -5.24 7.82
CA ASN A 188 -14.55 -6.60 7.69
C ASN A 188 -13.49 -7.62 7.29
N VAL A 189 -12.36 -7.16 6.75
CA VAL A 189 -11.28 -8.00 6.22
C VAL A 189 -9.93 -7.71 6.86
N ALA A 190 -9.82 -6.62 7.62
CA ALA A 190 -8.58 -6.17 8.24
C ALA A 190 -8.81 -5.57 9.62
N LEU A 191 -7.79 -5.61 10.47
CA LEU A 191 -7.70 -4.77 11.66
C LEU A 191 -7.40 -3.33 11.24
N VAL A 192 -8.22 -2.39 11.70
CA VAL A 192 -8.03 -0.96 11.46
C VAL A 192 -7.58 -0.30 12.77
N ALA A 193 -6.40 0.30 12.76
CA ALA A 193 -5.82 0.98 13.91
C ALA A 193 -5.00 2.19 13.43
N PRO A 194 -4.77 3.23 14.24
CA PRO A 194 -3.81 4.28 13.91
C PRO A 194 -2.39 3.72 13.81
N THR A 195 -1.57 4.30 12.93
CA THR A 195 -0.13 3.94 12.81
C THR A 195 0.58 3.98 14.16
N GLN A 196 0.24 4.94 15.01
CA GLN A 196 0.87 5.09 16.32
C GLN A 196 0.75 3.82 17.18
N GLN A 197 -0.35 3.09 17.11
CA GLN A 197 -0.50 1.84 17.88
C GLN A 197 0.47 0.74 17.41
N VAL A 198 0.80 0.71 16.13
CA VAL A 198 1.83 -0.21 15.62
C VAL A 198 3.21 0.21 16.11
N LEU A 199 3.51 1.52 16.02
CA LEU A 199 4.78 2.08 16.49
C LEU A 199 4.99 1.87 17.98
N ASP A 200 3.97 2.13 18.80
CA ASP A 200 4.03 1.94 20.26
C ASP A 200 4.36 0.48 20.62
N HIS A 201 3.70 -0.46 19.94
CA HIS A 201 3.98 -1.89 20.17
C HIS A 201 5.41 -2.25 19.78
N TRP A 202 5.88 -1.80 18.62
CA TRP A 202 7.23 -2.10 18.15
C TRP A 202 8.33 -1.36 18.93
N ALA A 203 8.01 -0.23 19.57
CA ALA A 203 8.95 0.46 20.45
C ALA A 203 9.31 -0.37 21.70
N GLU A 204 8.47 -1.35 22.07
CA GLU A 204 8.70 -2.25 23.19
C GLU A 204 9.51 -3.51 22.79
N CYS A 205 9.75 -3.74 21.48
CA CYS A 205 10.52 -4.81 20.91
C CYS A 205 11.97 -4.38 20.70
#